data_cf584cab53330f79f2bf7db937724a1a
#
_entry.id   cf584cab53330f79f2bf7db937724a1a
#
_cell.length_a   1.000
_cell.length_b   1.000
_cell.length_c   1.000
_cell.angle_alpha   90.00
_cell.angle_beta   90.00
_cell.angle_gamma   90.00
#
_symmetry.space_group_name_H-M   'P 1'
#
loop_
_entity.id
_entity.type
_entity.pdbx_description
1 polymer ?
#
loop_
_entity_poly.entity_id
_entity_poly.type
_entity_poly.pdbx_seq_one_letter_code
_entity_poly.pdbx_strand_id
1 'polypeptide(L)'
;MPERHAEERHALLLDLLSRQQFASLDEMQRITGASPPTIRRDLSALERQGLLKRVRGGASPAAVASTLDEAFDLRRRRNAREKGAIALAAAELVGNRTSLLLNDGSTTLALAEELCSRAQALWIATTGLNIGERLASVPSFEVNVIGGALRGSSFGTSGPLATAAISQLSVDITFISCDGADLDLGVRFNTLADAEIAATMARQAGRMVVLADSSKIGQRAIAGTVGWSEVDVLITDACDAAWRERLHDAGVEVVLAAPGVPRRA
;
A
#
# COMPACT_ATOMS: atom_id res chain seq x y z
N MET A 1 -20.12 -9.12 20.47
CA MET A 1 -18.92 -9.27 21.32
C MET A 1 -18.01 -10.46 20.97
N PRO A 2 -18.46 -11.64 20.50
CA PRO A 2 -17.53 -12.72 20.11
C PRO A 2 -16.67 -12.41 18.85
N GLU A 3 -17.14 -11.58 17.94
CA GLU A 3 -16.43 -11.25 16.69
C GLU A 3 -15.18 -10.37 16.91
N ARG A 4 -15.22 -9.40 17.81
CA ARG A 4 -14.04 -8.58 18.16
C ARG A 4 -12.86 -9.42 18.69
N HIS A 5 -13.15 -10.41 19.54
CA HIS A 5 -12.12 -11.33 20.03
C HIS A 5 -11.59 -12.27 18.94
N ALA A 6 -12.36 -12.56 17.88
CA ALA A 6 -11.90 -13.37 16.76
C ALA A 6 -10.93 -12.56 15.85
N GLU A 7 -11.23 -11.31 15.56
CA GLU A 7 -10.36 -10.44 14.75
C GLU A 7 -9.01 -10.18 15.43
N GLU A 8 -9.01 -9.91 16.73
CA GLU A 8 -7.77 -9.75 17.50
C GLU A 8 -6.92 -11.02 17.50
N ARG A 9 -7.54 -12.21 17.64
CA ARG A 9 -6.83 -13.48 17.54
C ARG A 9 -6.28 -13.73 16.15
N HIS A 10 -7.06 -13.46 15.11
CA HIS A 10 -6.61 -13.57 13.73
C HIS A 10 -5.39 -12.69 13.45
N ALA A 11 -5.38 -11.45 13.95
CA ALA A 11 -4.24 -10.55 13.84
C ALA A 11 -2.99 -11.12 14.53
N LEU A 12 -3.13 -11.66 15.74
CA LEU A 12 -2.01 -12.29 16.48
C LEU A 12 -1.46 -13.53 15.76
N LEU A 13 -2.33 -14.37 15.19
CA LEU A 13 -1.93 -15.56 14.45
C LEU A 13 -1.17 -15.20 13.16
N LEU A 14 -1.62 -14.18 12.45
CA LEU A 14 -0.96 -13.71 11.23
C LEU A 14 0.35 -12.98 11.54
N ASP A 15 0.41 -12.18 12.61
CA ASP A 15 1.66 -11.56 13.06
C ASP A 15 2.71 -12.62 13.45
N LEU A 16 2.30 -13.67 14.18
CA LEU A 16 3.20 -14.79 14.48
C LEU A 16 3.77 -15.42 13.21
N LEU A 17 2.91 -15.72 12.24
CA LEU A 17 3.31 -16.35 10.98
C LEU A 17 4.10 -15.41 10.06
N SER A 18 3.99 -14.10 10.23
CA SER A 18 4.82 -13.16 9.49
C SER A 18 6.30 -13.18 9.89
N ARG A 19 6.57 -13.63 11.12
CA ARG A 19 7.92 -13.65 11.71
C ARG A 19 8.62 -15.01 11.58
N GLN A 20 7.88 -16.07 11.20
CA GLN A 20 8.43 -17.44 11.11
C GLN A 20 7.70 -18.26 10.05
N GLN A 21 8.44 -19.22 9.46
CA GLN A 21 7.92 -20.05 8.36
C GLN A 21 6.91 -21.13 8.82
N PHE A 22 6.78 -21.36 10.11
CA PHE A 22 5.86 -22.32 10.71
C PHE A 22 5.57 -21.93 12.17
N ALA A 23 4.31 -22.06 12.58
CA ALA A 23 3.92 -21.96 13.98
C ALA A 23 3.09 -23.18 14.38
N SER A 24 3.41 -23.74 15.55
CA SER A 24 2.70 -24.87 16.12
C SER A 24 1.39 -24.44 16.78
N LEU A 25 0.43 -25.37 16.92
CA LEU A 25 -0.80 -25.12 17.67
C LEU A 25 -0.53 -24.68 19.12
N ASP A 26 0.52 -25.21 19.76
CA ASP A 26 0.89 -24.87 21.13
C ASP A 26 1.42 -23.43 21.25
N GLU A 27 2.19 -22.96 20.26
CA GLU A 27 2.61 -21.56 20.20
C GLU A 27 1.42 -20.62 20.00
N MET A 28 0.55 -20.97 19.07
CA MET A 28 -0.68 -20.23 18.81
C MET A 28 -1.58 -20.14 20.04
N GLN A 29 -1.68 -21.23 20.83
CA GLN A 29 -2.38 -21.23 22.10
C GLN A 29 -1.75 -20.28 23.11
N ARG A 30 -0.43 -20.30 23.26
CA ARG A 30 0.27 -19.44 24.22
C ARG A 30 0.06 -17.96 23.92
N ILE A 31 0.05 -17.58 22.65
CA ILE A 31 -0.07 -16.18 22.25
C ILE A 31 -1.52 -15.70 22.31
N THR A 32 -2.47 -16.55 21.92
CA THR A 32 -3.88 -16.14 21.83
C THR A 32 -4.70 -16.42 23.08
N GLY A 33 -4.21 -17.30 23.95
CA GLY A 33 -4.99 -17.82 25.10
C GLY A 33 -6.20 -18.68 24.71
N ALA A 34 -6.40 -18.97 23.42
CA ALA A 34 -7.57 -19.67 22.92
C ALA A 34 -7.40 -21.19 22.98
N SER A 35 -8.52 -21.92 23.08
CA SER A 35 -8.52 -23.39 23.07
C SER A 35 -8.12 -23.95 21.70
N PRO A 36 -7.54 -25.19 21.62
CA PRO A 36 -7.19 -25.82 20.34
C PRO A 36 -8.34 -25.91 19.33
N PRO A 37 -9.59 -26.23 19.72
CA PRO A 37 -10.72 -26.21 18.80
C PRO A 37 -11.00 -24.82 18.24
N THR A 38 -10.85 -23.77 19.03
CA THR A 38 -11.02 -22.38 18.61
C THR A 38 -9.95 -22.00 17.57
N ILE A 39 -8.67 -22.29 17.89
CA ILE A 39 -7.57 -22.03 16.95
C ILE A 39 -7.74 -22.77 15.63
N ARG A 40 -8.13 -24.06 15.67
CA ARG A 40 -8.39 -24.83 14.44
C ARG A 40 -9.50 -24.22 13.60
N ARG A 41 -10.53 -23.65 14.21
CA ARG A 41 -11.61 -22.94 13.51
C ARG A 41 -11.11 -21.64 12.91
N ASP A 42 -10.33 -20.86 13.67
CA ASP A 42 -9.71 -19.63 13.21
C ASP A 42 -8.75 -19.90 12.03
N LEU A 43 -7.89 -20.91 12.16
CA LEU A 43 -7.00 -21.33 11.06
C LEU A 43 -7.77 -21.76 9.81
N SER A 44 -8.90 -22.47 9.97
CA SER A 44 -9.73 -22.86 8.84
C SER A 44 -10.43 -21.66 8.17
N ALA A 45 -10.76 -20.62 8.92
CA ALA A 45 -11.30 -19.38 8.40
C ALA A 45 -10.23 -18.60 7.63
N LEU A 46 -9.03 -18.45 8.20
CA LEU A 46 -7.90 -17.77 7.59
C LEU A 46 -7.36 -18.50 6.34
N GLU A 47 -7.38 -19.83 6.35
CA GLU A 47 -7.00 -20.65 5.18
C GLU A 47 -7.99 -20.46 4.01
N ARG A 48 -9.30 -20.42 4.28
CA ARG A 48 -10.31 -20.11 3.25
C ARG A 48 -10.16 -18.70 2.68
N GLN A 49 -9.61 -17.78 3.44
CA GLN A 49 -9.26 -16.42 3.00
C GLN A 49 -7.90 -16.36 2.30
N GLY A 50 -7.19 -17.49 2.17
CA GLY A 50 -5.86 -17.53 1.55
C GLY A 50 -4.74 -16.90 2.37
N LEU A 51 -4.97 -16.58 3.65
CA LEU A 51 -4.04 -15.84 4.50
C LEU A 51 -2.98 -16.73 5.17
N LEU A 52 -3.21 -18.03 5.23
CA LEU A 52 -2.26 -19.04 5.72
C LEU A 52 -2.55 -20.40 5.10
N LYS A 53 -1.64 -21.35 5.27
CA LYS A 53 -1.80 -22.75 4.92
C LYS A 53 -1.74 -23.60 6.20
N ARG A 54 -2.75 -24.45 6.42
CA ARG A 54 -2.71 -25.42 7.50
C ARG A 54 -1.78 -26.58 7.14
N VAL A 55 -0.94 -26.95 8.09
CA VAL A 55 -0.04 -28.09 7.97
C VAL A 55 -0.19 -28.99 9.20
N ARG A 56 0.39 -30.20 9.16
CA ARG A 56 0.31 -31.12 10.29
C ARG A 56 0.94 -30.51 11.54
N GLY A 57 0.12 -30.30 12.56
CA GLY A 57 0.56 -29.75 13.86
C GLY A 57 0.55 -28.24 14.00
N GLY A 58 0.12 -27.47 12.96
CA GLY A 58 0.12 -26.01 13.02
C GLY A 58 -0.32 -25.34 11.72
N ALA A 59 0.28 -24.20 11.44
CA ALA A 59 0.13 -23.48 10.19
C ALA A 59 1.47 -22.91 9.73
N SER A 60 1.56 -22.66 8.43
CA SER A 60 2.60 -21.87 7.79
C SER A 60 1.98 -20.63 7.15
N PRO A 61 2.75 -19.59 6.86
CA PRO A 61 2.30 -18.55 5.95
C PRO A 61 1.67 -19.20 4.72
N ALA A 62 0.65 -18.59 4.13
CA ALA A 62 0.11 -19.10 2.88
C ALA A 62 1.33 -19.37 1.99
N ALA A 63 1.53 -20.65 1.64
CA ALA A 63 2.73 -21.02 0.89
C ALA A 63 2.77 -20.10 -0.31
N VAL A 64 3.93 -19.45 -0.44
CA VAL A 64 4.37 -18.63 -1.54
C VAL A 64 3.93 -19.20 -2.89
N ALA A 65 2.62 -19.16 -3.13
CA ALA A 65 2.08 -18.95 -4.45
C ALA A 65 2.27 -17.46 -4.67
N SER A 66 3.49 -17.11 -4.98
CA SER A 66 4.11 -15.81 -4.99
C SER A 66 4.13 -15.11 -3.60
N THR A 67 5.31 -14.88 -3.07
CA THR A 67 5.67 -13.84 -2.10
C THR A 67 5.19 -12.44 -2.54
N LEU A 68 4.38 -12.37 -3.56
CA LEU A 68 4.06 -11.21 -4.37
C LEU A 68 2.65 -10.67 -4.12
N ASP A 69 1.73 -11.48 -3.59
CA ASP A 69 0.33 -11.08 -3.40
C ASP A 69 -0.14 -11.33 -1.95
N GLU A 70 0.43 -10.58 -1.01
CA GLU A 70 -0.15 -10.45 0.32
C GLU A 70 -1.57 -9.88 0.19
N ALA A 71 -2.58 -10.49 0.83
CA ALA A 71 -3.95 -10.00 0.78
C ALA A 71 -3.99 -8.50 1.15
N PHE A 72 -4.73 -7.70 0.40
CA PHE A 72 -4.78 -6.24 0.55
C PHE A 72 -5.07 -5.80 2.00
N ASP A 73 -5.98 -6.49 2.69
CA ASP A 73 -6.33 -6.20 4.07
C ASP A 73 -5.16 -6.36 5.04
N LEU A 74 -4.29 -7.35 4.81
CA LEU A 74 -3.09 -7.55 5.62
C LEU A 74 -2.10 -6.40 5.37
N ARG A 75 -1.86 -6.03 4.12
CA ARG A 75 -1.03 -4.86 3.77
C ARG A 75 -1.60 -3.56 4.32
N ARG A 76 -2.93 -3.38 4.32
CA ARG A 76 -3.59 -2.20 4.89
C ARG A 76 -3.36 -2.08 6.41
N ARG A 77 -3.43 -3.19 7.15
CA ARG A 77 -3.22 -3.23 8.61
C ARG A 77 -1.76 -3.08 9.01
N ARG A 78 -0.84 -3.56 8.18
CA ARG A 78 0.61 -3.46 8.42
C ARG A 78 1.05 -2.01 8.31
N ASN A 79 1.79 -1.52 9.33
CA ASN A 79 2.28 -0.14 9.38
C ASN A 79 1.17 0.92 9.13
N ALA A 80 -0.06 0.66 9.64
CA ALA A 80 -1.20 1.55 9.39
C ALA A 80 -0.99 2.94 9.98
N ARG A 81 -0.25 3.05 11.08
CA ARG A 81 0.08 4.32 11.73
C ARG A 81 1.06 5.14 10.89
N GLU A 82 2.09 4.50 10.36
CA GLU A 82 3.10 5.08 9.48
C GLU A 82 2.45 5.54 8.17
N LYS A 83 1.62 4.72 7.56
CA LYS A 83 0.85 5.08 6.36
C LYS A 83 -0.10 6.25 6.59
N GLY A 84 -0.73 6.32 7.75
CA GLY A 84 -1.55 7.46 8.14
C GLY A 84 -0.74 8.75 8.24
N ALA A 85 0.47 8.71 8.81
CA ALA A 85 1.36 9.86 8.87
C ALA A 85 1.81 10.29 7.45
N ILE A 86 2.18 9.33 6.61
CA ILE A 86 2.55 9.58 5.20
C ILE A 86 1.37 10.20 4.44
N ALA A 87 0.15 9.69 4.63
CA ALA A 87 -1.06 10.20 4.01
C ALA A 87 -1.34 11.67 4.40
N LEU A 88 -1.18 12.00 5.69
CA LEU A 88 -1.30 13.38 6.19
C LEU A 88 -0.30 14.31 5.50
N ALA A 89 0.99 13.93 5.45
CA ALA A 89 2.04 14.72 4.82
C ALA A 89 1.81 14.86 3.30
N ALA A 90 1.36 13.78 2.63
CA ALA A 90 1.03 13.81 1.20
C ALA A 90 -0.14 14.73 0.89
N ALA A 91 -1.17 14.74 1.73
CA ALA A 91 -2.34 15.57 1.53
C ALA A 91 -2.05 17.08 1.69
N GLU A 92 -0.95 17.48 2.41
CA GLU A 92 -0.50 18.87 2.48
C GLU A 92 0.05 19.39 1.14
N LEU A 93 0.47 18.49 0.24
CA LEU A 93 0.92 18.86 -1.10
C LEU A 93 -0.24 19.15 -2.06
N VAL A 94 -1.47 18.77 -1.68
CA VAL A 94 -2.66 18.86 -2.54
C VAL A 94 -3.38 20.18 -2.31
N GLY A 95 -3.36 21.05 -3.32
CA GLY A 95 -4.12 22.31 -3.33
C GLY A 95 -5.59 22.09 -3.74
N ASN A 96 -6.39 23.15 -3.67
CA ASN A 96 -7.74 23.13 -4.21
C ASN A 96 -7.71 23.15 -5.75
N ARG A 97 -8.60 22.39 -6.39
CA ARG A 97 -8.66 22.20 -7.87
C ARG A 97 -7.43 21.54 -8.48
N THR A 98 -6.67 20.82 -7.70
CA THR A 98 -5.55 20.03 -8.19
C THR A 98 -6.05 18.76 -8.89
N SER A 99 -5.42 18.40 -9.99
CA SER A 99 -5.62 17.13 -10.70
C SER A 99 -4.62 16.09 -10.20
N LEU A 100 -5.14 14.91 -9.83
CA LEU A 100 -4.38 13.85 -9.20
C LEU A 100 -4.44 12.54 -9.99
N LEU A 101 -3.35 11.80 -10.00
CA LEU A 101 -3.30 10.42 -10.47
C LEU A 101 -2.75 9.53 -9.35
N LEU A 102 -3.54 8.53 -8.95
CA LEU A 102 -3.26 7.66 -7.81
C LEU A 102 -3.13 6.21 -8.28
N ASN A 103 -2.02 5.51 -7.94
CA ASN A 103 -1.97 4.08 -8.16
C ASN A 103 -2.78 3.32 -7.10
N ASP A 104 -2.95 2.00 -7.30
CA ASP A 104 -3.48 1.10 -6.29
C ASP A 104 -2.45 0.86 -5.17
N GLY A 105 -2.92 0.69 -3.96
CA GLY A 105 -2.06 0.35 -2.83
C GLY A 105 -2.62 0.81 -1.49
N SER A 106 -2.15 0.20 -0.42
CA SER A 106 -2.66 0.49 0.93
C SER A 106 -2.24 1.86 1.46
N THR A 107 -1.07 2.38 1.04
CA THR A 107 -0.61 3.71 1.42
C THR A 107 -1.35 4.79 0.61
N THR A 108 -1.60 4.53 -0.67
CA THR A 108 -2.40 5.42 -1.53
C THR A 108 -3.86 5.43 -1.10
N LEU A 109 -4.42 4.30 -0.63
CA LEU A 109 -5.74 4.28 -0.02
C LEU A 109 -5.79 5.14 1.26
N ALA A 110 -4.76 5.10 2.10
CA ALA A 110 -4.70 5.97 3.28
C ALA A 110 -4.69 7.47 2.89
N LEU A 111 -3.98 7.84 1.81
CA LEU A 111 -4.06 9.19 1.24
C LEU A 111 -5.48 9.53 0.77
N ALA A 112 -6.14 8.62 0.05
CA ALA A 112 -7.51 8.82 -0.40
C ALA A 112 -8.49 9.02 0.78
N GLU A 113 -8.33 8.25 1.86
CA GLU A 113 -9.11 8.41 3.10
C GLU A 113 -8.87 9.79 3.75
N GLU A 114 -7.63 10.28 3.77
CA GLU A 114 -7.29 11.61 4.29
C GLU A 114 -7.87 12.73 3.42
N LEU A 115 -7.76 12.63 2.10
CA LEU A 115 -8.34 13.61 1.16
C LEU A 115 -9.86 13.75 1.33
N CYS A 116 -10.57 12.66 1.60
CA CYS A 116 -12.02 12.69 1.85
C CYS A 116 -12.42 13.54 3.07
N SER A 117 -11.51 13.80 3.98
CA SER A 117 -11.74 14.64 5.17
C SER A 117 -11.51 16.13 4.93
N ARG A 118 -11.05 16.53 3.73
CA ARG A 118 -10.65 17.90 3.40
C ARG A 118 -11.69 18.57 2.52
N ALA A 119 -11.95 19.85 2.80
CA ALA A 119 -12.90 20.66 2.02
C ALA A 119 -12.24 21.21 0.74
N GLN A 120 -12.06 20.34 -0.26
CA GLN A 120 -11.42 20.66 -1.54
C GLN A 120 -12.29 20.21 -2.70
N ALA A 121 -12.06 20.78 -3.88
CA ALA A 121 -12.57 20.26 -5.15
C ALA A 121 -11.38 19.66 -5.91
N LEU A 122 -11.44 18.38 -6.26
CA LEU A 122 -10.35 17.67 -6.91
C LEU A 122 -10.84 16.93 -8.16
N TRP A 123 -9.98 16.88 -9.18
CA TRP A 123 -10.10 15.93 -10.28
C TRP A 123 -9.14 14.76 -10.01
N ILE A 124 -9.63 13.54 -10.00
CA ILE A 124 -8.81 12.39 -9.59
C ILE A 124 -8.99 11.24 -10.57
N ALA A 125 -7.88 10.69 -11.07
CA ALA A 125 -7.85 9.40 -11.74
C ALA A 125 -7.12 8.38 -10.86
N THR A 126 -7.58 7.13 -10.86
CA THR A 126 -6.95 6.07 -10.07
C THR A 126 -7.06 4.71 -10.76
N THR A 127 -6.02 3.88 -10.61
CA THR A 127 -6.06 2.47 -10.98
C THR A 127 -6.66 1.58 -9.88
N GLY A 128 -6.82 2.09 -8.66
CA GLY A 128 -7.38 1.35 -7.52
C GLY A 128 -8.91 1.45 -7.44
N LEU A 129 -9.63 0.33 -7.62
CA LEU A 129 -11.09 0.30 -7.53
C LEU A 129 -11.61 0.72 -6.16
N ASN A 130 -11.01 0.23 -5.10
CA ASN A 130 -11.35 0.57 -3.71
C ASN A 130 -11.03 2.03 -3.37
N ILE A 131 -10.02 2.61 -4.01
CA ILE A 131 -9.66 4.02 -3.92
C ILE A 131 -10.72 4.86 -4.63
N GLY A 132 -11.08 4.48 -5.85
CA GLY A 132 -12.15 5.15 -6.62
C GLY A 132 -13.48 5.14 -5.90
N GLU A 133 -13.90 3.99 -5.35
CA GLU A 133 -15.12 3.86 -4.53
C GLU A 133 -15.08 4.83 -3.33
N ARG A 134 -13.97 4.87 -2.61
CA ARG A 134 -13.81 5.72 -1.43
C ARG A 134 -13.91 7.21 -1.78
N LEU A 135 -13.22 7.64 -2.83
CA LEU A 135 -13.18 9.03 -3.27
C LEU A 135 -14.53 9.50 -3.85
N ALA A 136 -15.24 8.63 -4.56
CA ALA A 136 -16.54 8.94 -5.17
C ALA A 136 -17.63 9.26 -4.14
N SER A 137 -17.41 8.95 -2.85
CA SER A 137 -18.33 9.36 -1.77
C SER A 137 -18.31 10.86 -1.47
N VAL A 138 -17.35 11.62 -2.01
CA VAL A 138 -17.18 13.07 -1.78
C VAL A 138 -17.76 13.84 -2.96
N PRO A 139 -18.86 14.60 -2.82
CA PRO A 139 -19.54 15.24 -3.96
C PRO A 139 -18.71 16.30 -4.71
N SER A 140 -17.68 16.86 -4.08
CA SER A 140 -16.79 17.85 -4.71
C SER A 140 -15.64 17.22 -5.49
N PHE A 141 -15.52 15.90 -5.52
CA PHE A 141 -14.50 15.21 -6.29
C PHE A 141 -15.06 14.68 -7.60
N GLU A 142 -14.35 14.95 -8.69
CA GLU A 142 -14.56 14.27 -9.96
C GLU A 142 -13.61 13.08 -10.02
N VAL A 143 -14.16 11.86 -9.96
CA VAL A 143 -13.38 10.63 -9.82
C VAL A 143 -13.49 9.78 -11.08
N ASN A 144 -12.34 9.45 -11.66
CA ASN A 144 -12.19 8.62 -12.83
C ASN A 144 -11.43 7.33 -12.47
N VAL A 145 -12.08 6.18 -12.58
CA VAL A 145 -11.41 4.88 -12.38
C VAL A 145 -10.85 4.40 -13.72
N ILE A 146 -9.55 4.21 -13.78
CA ILE A 146 -8.86 3.69 -14.95
C ILE A 146 -9.21 2.21 -15.12
N GLY A 147 -9.80 1.86 -16.25
CA GLY A 147 -10.15 0.47 -16.59
C GLY A 147 -8.93 -0.36 -16.96
N GLY A 148 -9.10 -1.69 -16.97
CA GLY A 148 -8.03 -2.63 -17.34
C GLY A 148 -8.24 -4.02 -16.76
N ALA A 149 -7.20 -4.84 -16.78
CA ALA A 149 -7.20 -6.14 -16.10
C ALA A 149 -7.14 -5.95 -14.59
N LEU A 150 -8.17 -6.39 -13.87
CA LEU A 150 -8.25 -6.26 -12.43
C LEU A 150 -7.48 -7.36 -11.71
N ARG A 151 -6.60 -6.98 -10.78
CA ARG A 151 -5.96 -7.89 -9.85
C ARG A 151 -6.71 -7.86 -8.51
N GLY A 152 -7.32 -9.00 -8.15
CA GLY A 152 -8.14 -9.11 -6.94
C GLY A 152 -7.38 -8.90 -5.62
N SER A 153 -6.07 -9.20 -5.58
CA SER A 153 -5.23 -9.04 -4.38
C SER A 153 -4.86 -7.59 -4.06
N SER A 154 -4.91 -6.67 -5.03
CA SER A 154 -4.59 -5.24 -4.84
C SER A 154 -5.77 -4.32 -5.14
N PHE A 155 -6.83 -4.82 -5.75
CA PHE A 155 -7.90 -4.04 -6.37
C PHE A 155 -7.41 -3.09 -7.46
N GLY A 156 -6.20 -3.31 -7.98
CA GLY A 156 -5.57 -2.50 -9.01
C GLY A 156 -5.90 -2.96 -10.41
N THR A 157 -6.05 -2.01 -11.32
CA THR A 157 -6.18 -2.27 -12.75
C THR A 157 -4.84 -2.05 -13.47
N SER A 158 -4.57 -2.86 -14.49
CA SER A 158 -3.33 -2.84 -15.24
C SER A 158 -3.52 -3.31 -16.69
N GLY A 159 -2.42 -3.38 -17.42
CA GLY A 159 -2.37 -3.87 -18.80
C GLY A 159 -2.64 -2.78 -19.84
N PRO A 160 -2.70 -3.15 -21.15
CA PRO A 160 -2.68 -2.18 -22.26
C PRO A 160 -3.82 -1.16 -22.23
N LEU A 161 -5.00 -1.53 -21.75
CA LEU A 161 -6.12 -0.58 -21.63
C LEU A 161 -5.84 0.47 -20.56
N ALA A 162 -5.26 0.08 -19.42
CA ALA A 162 -4.91 1.01 -18.35
C ALA A 162 -3.78 1.96 -18.79
N THR A 163 -2.70 1.43 -19.36
CA THR A 163 -1.58 2.25 -19.85
C THR A 163 -2.01 3.20 -20.95
N ALA A 164 -2.85 2.78 -21.90
CA ALA A 164 -3.36 3.64 -22.96
C ALA A 164 -4.23 4.78 -22.39
N ALA A 165 -5.09 4.50 -21.42
CA ALA A 165 -5.91 5.53 -20.79
C ALA A 165 -5.06 6.53 -19.99
N ILE A 166 -4.11 6.05 -19.18
CA ILE A 166 -3.18 6.91 -18.42
C ILE A 166 -2.38 7.81 -19.35
N SER A 167 -1.89 7.28 -20.47
CA SER A 167 -1.06 8.02 -21.42
C SER A 167 -1.75 9.23 -22.07
N GLN A 168 -3.07 9.34 -21.96
CA GLN A 168 -3.84 10.49 -22.46
C GLN A 168 -4.09 11.57 -21.41
N LEU A 169 -3.65 11.33 -20.18
CA LEU A 169 -3.82 12.28 -19.07
C LEU A 169 -2.64 13.25 -19.01
N SER A 170 -2.90 14.40 -18.39
CA SER A 170 -1.88 15.33 -17.92
C SER A 170 -2.41 15.88 -16.61
N VAL A 171 -1.72 15.58 -15.50
CA VAL A 171 -2.15 15.91 -14.15
C VAL A 171 -1.09 16.71 -13.39
N ASP A 172 -1.49 17.42 -12.37
CA ASP A 172 -0.57 18.20 -11.55
C ASP A 172 0.34 17.31 -10.72
N ILE A 173 -0.24 16.30 -10.06
CA ILE A 173 0.51 15.44 -9.13
C ILE A 173 0.12 13.97 -9.34
N THR A 174 1.14 13.12 -9.42
CA THR A 174 0.96 11.67 -9.29
C THR A 174 1.47 11.18 -7.94
N PHE A 175 0.68 10.36 -7.24
CA PHE A 175 1.09 9.69 -6.02
C PHE A 175 1.19 8.18 -6.27
N ILE A 176 2.35 7.62 -5.98
CA ILE A 176 2.63 6.21 -6.20
C ILE A 176 3.10 5.57 -4.90
N SER A 177 2.40 4.54 -4.43
CA SER A 177 2.94 3.61 -3.44
C SER A 177 3.70 2.49 -4.14
N CYS A 178 4.66 1.87 -3.46
CA CYS A 178 5.55 0.86 -4.01
C CYS A 178 5.70 -0.35 -3.08
N ASP A 179 6.29 -1.43 -3.62
CA ASP A 179 6.62 -2.63 -2.84
C ASP A 179 8.03 -2.59 -2.27
N GLY A 180 8.90 -1.77 -2.84
CA GLY A 180 10.25 -1.53 -2.37
C GLY A 180 10.86 -0.26 -2.97
N ALA A 181 11.88 0.25 -2.30
CA ALA A 181 12.69 1.37 -2.73
C ALA A 181 14.16 0.99 -2.56
N ASP A 182 14.93 0.99 -3.66
CA ASP A 182 16.34 0.65 -3.68
C ASP A 182 17.14 1.86 -4.16
N LEU A 183 18.25 2.19 -3.51
CA LEU A 183 19.04 3.39 -3.82
C LEU A 183 19.56 3.42 -5.27
N ASP A 184 19.94 2.26 -5.78
CA ASP A 184 20.55 2.16 -7.11
C ASP A 184 19.51 1.84 -8.20
N LEU A 185 18.45 1.12 -7.83
CA LEU A 185 17.44 0.61 -8.75
C LEU A 185 16.13 1.41 -8.77
N GLY A 186 15.99 2.41 -7.92
CA GLY A 186 14.79 3.25 -7.85
C GLY A 186 13.59 2.59 -7.18
N VAL A 187 12.40 2.98 -7.61
CA VAL A 187 11.11 2.51 -7.10
C VAL A 187 10.79 1.13 -7.66
N ARG A 188 10.39 0.20 -6.78
CA ARG A 188 10.27 -1.22 -7.10
C ARG A 188 8.88 -1.77 -6.83
N PHE A 189 8.47 -2.73 -7.68
CA PHE A 189 7.17 -3.39 -7.64
C PHE A 189 7.34 -4.91 -7.72
N ASN A 190 6.36 -5.63 -7.21
CA ASN A 190 6.37 -7.09 -7.24
C ASN A 190 5.96 -7.66 -8.61
N THR A 191 5.35 -6.87 -9.48
CA THR A 191 4.95 -7.31 -10.82
C THR A 191 5.40 -6.33 -11.90
N LEU A 192 5.65 -6.86 -13.10
CA LEU A 192 5.94 -6.04 -14.28
C LEU A 192 4.77 -5.11 -14.64
N ALA A 193 3.54 -5.58 -14.43
CA ALA A 193 2.33 -4.80 -14.73
C ALA A 193 2.24 -3.55 -13.86
N ASP A 194 2.55 -3.65 -12.55
CA ASP A 194 2.55 -2.47 -11.66
C ASP A 194 3.69 -1.52 -11.97
N ALA A 195 4.87 -2.07 -12.30
CA ALA A 195 6.00 -1.26 -12.72
C ALA A 195 5.71 -0.48 -14.01
N GLU A 196 5.02 -1.10 -14.98
CA GLU A 196 4.58 -0.44 -16.22
C GLU A 196 3.56 0.67 -15.97
N ILE A 197 2.57 0.41 -15.10
CA ILE A 197 1.60 1.42 -14.66
C ILE A 197 2.33 2.60 -14.01
N ALA A 198 3.21 2.35 -13.04
CA ALA A 198 3.96 3.39 -12.35
C ALA A 198 4.81 4.25 -13.30
N ALA A 199 5.53 3.62 -14.22
CA ALA A 199 6.30 4.34 -15.24
C ALA A 199 5.44 5.16 -16.19
N THR A 200 4.23 4.66 -16.52
CA THR A 200 3.30 5.41 -17.36
C THR A 200 2.76 6.62 -16.59
N MET A 201 2.41 6.45 -15.31
CA MET A 201 1.93 7.52 -14.45
C MET A 201 2.99 8.62 -14.24
N ALA A 202 4.25 8.23 -14.03
CA ALA A 202 5.37 9.18 -13.83
C ALA A 202 5.48 10.17 -14.98
N ARG A 203 5.27 9.72 -16.23
CA ARG A 203 5.36 10.55 -17.43
C ARG A 203 4.19 11.51 -17.64
N GLN A 204 3.09 11.34 -16.89
CA GLN A 204 1.86 12.11 -17.08
C GLN A 204 1.64 13.20 -16.03
N ALA A 205 2.55 13.36 -15.09
CA ALA A 205 2.40 14.30 -13.98
C ALA A 205 3.44 15.43 -14.04
N GLY A 206 3.04 16.61 -13.63
CA GLY A 206 3.95 17.72 -13.37
C GLY A 206 4.83 17.51 -12.13
N ARG A 207 4.38 16.68 -11.18
CA ARG A 207 5.12 16.32 -9.97
C ARG A 207 4.86 14.86 -9.60
N MET A 208 5.92 14.08 -9.41
CA MET A 208 5.85 12.69 -8.98
C MET A 208 6.21 12.54 -7.51
N VAL A 209 5.29 11.98 -6.73
CA VAL A 209 5.43 11.76 -5.29
C VAL A 209 5.35 10.26 -4.98
N VAL A 210 6.40 9.73 -4.36
CA VAL A 210 6.45 8.34 -3.89
C VAL A 210 6.07 8.27 -2.42
N LEU A 211 5.14 7.37 -2.10
CA LEU A 211 4.66 7.11 -0.75
C LEU A 211 5.18 5.74 -0.29
N ALA A 212 6.12 5.72 0.64
CA ALA A 212 6.73 4.48 1.11
C ALA A 212 6.95 4.52 2.62
N ASP A 213 6.34 3.60 3.37
CA ASP A 213 6.72 3.44 4.76
C ASP A 213 8.13 2.85 4.89
N SER A 214 8.79 3.10 6.02
CA SER A 214 10.20 2.73 6.23
C SER A 214 10.52 1.26 6.01
N SER A 215 9.53 0.37 6.10
CA SER A 215 9.72 -1.06 5.78
C SER A 215 9.98 -1.33 4.29
N LYS A 216 9.74 -0.34 3.42
CA LYS A 216 10.00 -0.41 1.99
C LYS A 216 11.38 0.11 1.61
N ILE A 217 11.98 0.92 2.46
CA ILE A 217 13.29 1.52 2.24
C ILE A 217 14.37 0.41 2.30
N GLY A 218 15.21 0.33 1.28
CA GLY A 218 16.21 -0.71 1.13
C GLY A 218 15.67 -2.08 0.69
N GLN A 219 14.36 -2.21 0.46
CA GLN A 219 13.76 -3.46 -0.02
C GLN A 219 13.85 -3.56 -1.55
N ARG A 220 14.26 -4.74 -2.01
CA ARG A 220 14.26 -5.11 -3.42
C ARG A 220 12.96 -5.83 -3.77
N ALA A 221 12.29 -5.38 -4.84
CA ALA A 221 11.22 -6.10 -5.48
C ALA A 221 11.61 -6.43 -6.93
N ILE A 222 10.81 -7.27 -7.59
CA ILE A 222 11.21 -7.92 -8.86
C ILE A 222 11.37 -6.92 -9.99
N ALA A 223 10.42 -5.99 -10.10
CA ALA A 223 10.31 -5.09 -11.25
C ALA A 223 10.46 -3.62 -10.83
N GLY A 224 11.00 -2.80 -11.72
CA GLY A 224 11.05 -1.35 -11.53
C GLY A 224 11.45 -0.70 -12.83
N THR A 225 10.76 0.39 -13.13
CA THR A 225 10.95 1.18 -14.34
C THR A 225 11.01 2.67 -14.04
N VAL A 226 10.99 3.05 -12.73
CA VAL A 226 11.04 4.44 -12.26
C VAL A 226 12.31 4.63 -11.46
N GLY A 227 13.23 5.40 -12.02
CA GLY A 227 14.47 5.82 -11.35
C GLY A 227 14.25 7.03 -10.44
N TRP A 228 15.19 7.29 -9.53
CA TRP A 228 15.07 8.45 -8.64
C TRP A 228 15.09 9.80 -9.39
N SER A 229 15.69 9.86 -10.57
CA SER A 229 15.67 11.06 -11.42
C SER A 229 14.28 11.42 -11.98
N GLU A 230 13.30 10.53 -11.87
CA GLU A 230 11.91 10.75 -12.26
C GLU A 230 11.01 11.07 -11.07
N VAL A 231 11.56 11.09 -9.83
CA VAL A 231 10.83 11.30 -8.58
C VAL A 231 11.17 12.68 -8.02
N ASP A 232 10.16 13.49 -7.76
CA ASP A 232 10.35 14.81 -7.14
C ASP A 232 10.36 14.72 -5.61
N VAL A 233 9.51 13.86 -5.04
CA VAL A 233 9.35 13.76 -3.59
C VAL A 233 9.22 12.30 -3.16
N LEU A 234 9.95 11.94 -2.11
CA LEU A 234 9.70 10.73 -1.32
C LEU A 234 9.10 11.13 0.03
N ILE A 235 7.92 10.61 0.37
CA ILE A 235 7.32 10.76 1.71
C ILE A 235 7.44 9.42 2.44
N THR A 236 8.11 9.42 3.59
CA THR A 236 8.33 8.24 4.43
C THR A 236 8.27 8.61 5.92
N ASP A 237 7.97 7.64 6.78
CA ASP A 237 7.97 7.82 8.24
C ASP A 237 9.38 7.84 8.83
N ALA A 238 10.33 7.13 8.21
CA ALA A 238 11.73 7.13 8.63
C ALA A 238 12.67 6.85 7.44
N CYS A 239 13.82 7.51 7.45
CA CYS A 239 14.86 7.35 6.45
C CYS A 239 16.21 7.74 7.08
N ASP A 240 17.23 6.92 6.93
CA ASP A 240 18.57 7.24 7.47
C ASP A 240 19.26 8.39 6.71
N ALA A 241 20.36 8.88 7.28
CA ALA A 241 21.07 10.03 6.72
C ALA A 241 21.68 9.72 5.34
N ALA A 242 22.22 8.50 5.14
CA ALA A 242 22.86 8.10 3.89
C ALA A 242 21.84 8.04 2.73
N TRP A 243 20.64 7.52 3.01
CA TRP A 243 19.53 7.55 2.05
C TRP A 243 19.13 8.96 1.67
N ARG A 244 18.95 9.83 2.66
CA ARG A 244 18.56 11.24 2.42
C ARG A 244 19.58 11.99 1.59
N GLU A 245 20.87 11.82 1.88
CA GLU A 245 21.94 12.43 1.12
C GLU A 245 21.94 11.96 -0.36
N ARG A 246 21.89 10.65 -0.57
CA ARG A 246 21.83 10.07 -1.92
C ARG A 246 20.61 10.51 -2.72
N LEU A 247 19.44 10.59 -2.09
CA LEU A 247 18.22 11.07 -2.73
C LEU A 247 18.28 12.56 -3.02
N HIS A 248 18.81 13.37 -2.11
CA HIS A 248 19.05 14.79 -2.35
C HIS A 248 19.97 15.04 -3.55
N ASP A 249 21.06 14.25 -3.67
CA ASP A 249 21.96 14.32 -4.82
C ASP A 249 21.30 13.92 -6.13
N ALA A 250 20.29 13.06 -6.07
CA ALA A 250 19.45 12.71 -7.21
C ALA A 250 18.34 13.73 -7.50
N GLY A 251 18.22 14.81 -6.72
CA GLY A 251 17.20 15.85 -6.88
C GLY A 251 15.87 15.53 -6.20
N VAL A 252 15.81 14.51 -5.35
CA VAL A 252 14.57 14.08 -4.66
C VAL A 252 14.45 14.78 -3.31
N GLU A 253 13.34 15.48 -3.09
CA GLU A 253 12.97 16.00 -1.77
C GLU A 253 12.50 14.83 -0.87
N VAL A 254 13.09 14.66 0.32
CA VAL A 254 12.65 13.66 1.30
C VAL A 254 11.85 14.32 2.40
N VAL A 255 10.56 14.02 2.47
CA VAL A 255 9.66 14.48 3.51
C VAL A 255 9.51 13.38 4.57
N LEU A 256 9.95 13.68 5.80
CA LEU A 256 9.75 12.78 6.94
C LEU A 256 8.40 13.05 7.59
N ALA A 257 7.49 12.09 7.44
CA ALA A 257 6.16 12.12 8.03
C ALA A 257 6.23 11.77 9.52
N ALA A 258 6.12 12.77 10.39
CA ALA A 258 6.02 12.51 11.82
C ALA A 258 4.71 11.78 12.15
N PRO A 259 4.71 10.75 13.04
CA PRO A 259 3.46 10.14 13.49
C PRO A 259 2.59 11.22 14.14
N GLY A 260 1.53 11.60 13.45
CA GLY A 260 0.59 12.59 13.97
C GLY A 260 -0.12 12.08 15.23
N VAL A 261 -0.45 13.00 16.14
CA VAL A 261 -1.40 12.70 17.21
C VAL A 261 -2.74 12.35 16.53
N PRO A 262 -3.36 11.18 16.84
CA PRO A 262 -4.64 10.84 16.22
C PRO A 262 -5.63 11.96 16.49
N ARG A 263 -6.22 12.54 15.42
CA ARG A 263 -7.40 13.39 15.56
C ARG A 263 -8.46 12.55 16.26
N ARG A 264 -8.84 12.95 17.48
CA ARG A 264 -10.00 12.37 18.17
C ARG A 264 -11.21 12.62 17.27
N ALA A 265 -11.89 11.52 16.92
CA ALA A 265 -13.19 11.54 16.25
C ALA A 265 -14.24 12.21 17.11
#